data_9efcf516b622c539c7992aa08cbb7a6f
#
_entry.id   9efcf516b622c539c7992aa08cbb7a6f
#
_cell.length_a   1.000
_cell.length_b   1.000
_cell.length_c   1.000
_cell.angle_alpha   90.00
_cell.angle_beta   90.00
_cell.angle_gamma   90.00
#
_symmetry.space_group_name_H-M   'P 1'
#
loop_
_entity.id
_entity.type
_entity.pdbx_description
1 polymer ?
#
loop_
_entity_poly.entity_id
_entity_poly.type
_entity_poly.pdbx_seq_one_letter_code
_entity_poly.pdbx_strand_id
1 'polypeptide(L)'
;MAGKKVSIDGLAEAVMQEMEEYNKLAADTMKKAVDRAGKTVRDQIKGSAPVRTGKYAKSWTTRKTKESSTALEVTVYSPSRYMLAHLLEHGHAKRNGGRVRAIPHIAPAEAAGEEQLTQEIIRGLQNG
;
A
#
# COMPACT_ATOMS: atom_id res chain seq x y z
N MET A 1 -24.12 -15.49 18.01
CA MET A 1 -25.19 -14.94 18.85
C MET A 1 -25.86 -15.98 19.72
N ALA A 2 -25.03 -16.75 20.38
CA ALA A 2 -25.55 -17.81 21.28
C ALA A 2 -26.46 -17.22 22.37
N GLY A 3 -27.58 -17.87 22.62
CA GLY A 3 -28.53 -17.48 23.67
C GLY A 3 -29.52 -16.38 23.30
N LYS A 4 -29.44 -15.82 22.12
CA LYS A 4 -30.35 -14.76 21.70
C LYS A 4 -31.55 -15.34 20.94
N LYS A 5 -32.74 -15.06 21.48
CA LYS A 5 -33.98 -15.44 20.77
C LYS A 5 -34.38 -14.31 19.86
N VAL A 6 -34.63 -14.61 18.58
CA VAL A 6 -35.10 -13.64 17.60
C VAL A 6 -36.31 -14.21 16.86
N SER A 7 -37.26 -13.36 16.53
CA SER A 7 -38.38 -13.70 15.64
C SER A 7 -37.86 -13.76 14.20
N ILE A 8 -38.70 -14.24 13.27
CA ILE A 8 -38.31 -14.27 11.86
C ILE A 8 -37.92 -12.87 11.36
N ASP A 9 -38.65 -11.84 11.74
CA ASP A 9 -38.34 -10.45 11.39
C ASP A 9 -37.05 -9.96 12.05
N GLY A 10 -36.86 -10.30 13.33
CA GLY A 10 -35.64 -9.96 14.06
C GLY A 10 -34.44 -10.77 13.62
N LEU A 11 -34.63 -11.97 13.05
CA LEU A 11 -33.54 -12.79 12.55
C LEU A 11 -32.85 -12.12 11.34
N ALA A 12 -33.63 -11.59 10.41
CA ALA A 12 -33.07 -10.87 9.26
C ALA A 12 -32.25 -9.68 9.69
N GLU A 13 -32.75 -8.89 10.66
CA GLU A 13 -32.03 -7.75 11.21
C GLU A 13 -30.76 -8.16 11.92
N ALA A 14 -30.79 -9.24 12.71
CA ALA A 14 -29.61 -9.75 13.41
C ALA A 14 -28.53 -10.23 12.44
N VAL A 15 -28.92 -10.93 11.36
CA VAL A 15 -27.99 -11.37 10.31
C VAL A 15 -27.34 -10.19 9.62
N MET A 16 -28.13 -9.15 9.27
CA MET A 16 -27.60 -7.95 8.65
C MET A 16 -26.58 -7.24 9.55
N GLN A 17 -26.85 -7.18 10.85
CA GLN A 17 -25.95 -6.56 11.83
C GLN A 17 -24.62 -7.32 11.91
N GLU A 18 -24.66 -8.65 11.91
CA GLU A 18 -23.44 -9.47 11.92
C GLU A 18 -22.63 -9.28 10.64
N MET A 19 -23.31 -9.16 9.49
CA MET A 19 -22.64 -8.91 8.22
C MET A 19 -21.96 -7.54 8.20
N GLU A 20 -22.58 -6.51 8.78
CA GLU A 20 -21.99 -5.18 8.90
C GLU A 20 -20.75 -5.21 9.77
N GLU A 21 -20.79 -5.92 10.89
CA GLU A 21 -19.64 -6.07 11.79
C GLU A 21 -18.49 -6.80 11.09
N TYR A 22 -18.79 -7.87 10.34
CA TYR A 22 -17.79 -8.59 9.57
C TYR A 22 -17.17 -7.70 8.50
N ASN A 23 -17.98 -6.97 7.75
CA ASN A 23 -17.50 -6.08 6.70
C ASN A 23 -16.61 -4.97 7.26
N LYS A 24 -16.96 -4.44 8.41
CA LYS A 24 -16.14 -3.43 9.08
C LYS A 24 -14.79 -4.00 9.49
N LEU A 25 -14.76 -5.19 10.07
CA LEU A 25 -13.53 -5.84 10.48
C LEU A 25 -12.64 -6.15 9.27
N ALA A 26 -13.24 -6.65 8.18
CA ALA A 26 -12.52 -6.92 6.95
C ALA A 26 -11.94 -5.63 6.34
N ALA A 27 -12.71 -4.55 6.34
CA ALA A 27 -12.25 -3.25 5.84
C ALA A 27 -11.08 -2.71 6.67
N ASP A 28 -11.16 -2.81 8.00
CA ASP A 28 -10.08 -2.37 8.89
C ASP A 28 -8.81 -3.18 8.66
N THR A 29 -8.93 -4.50 8.49
CA THR A 29 -7.80 -5.39 8.18
C THR A 29 -7.15 -4.98 6.86
N MET A 30 -7.93 -4.75 5.82
CA MET A 30 -7.43 -4.35 4.51
C MET A 30 -6.75 -2.99 4.55
N LYS A 31 -7.33 -2.02 5.28
CA LYS A 31 -6.73 -0.69 5.41
C LYS A 31 -5.38 -0.72 6.11
N LYS A 32 -5.26 -1.50 7.19
CA LYS A 32 -3.99 -1.67 7.89
C LYS A 32 -2.94 -2.30 6.98
N ALA A 33 -3.34 -3.30 6.20
CA ALA A 33 -2.44 -3.96 5.25
C ALA A 33 -1.96 -3.00 4.16
N VAL A 34 -2.85 -2.18 3.61
CA VAL A 34 -2.50 -1.16 2.61
C VAL A 34 -1.53 -0.12 3.18
N ASP A 35 -1.78 0.36 4.40
CA ASP A 35 -0.90 1.33 5.04
C ASP A 35 0.51 0.74 5.27
N ARG A 36 0.59 -0.49 5.76
CA ARG A 36 1.87 -1.18 5.96
C ARG A 36 2.60 -1.43 4.64
N ALA A 37 1.87 -1.86 3.61
CA ALA A 37 2.45 -2.09 2.29
C ALA A 37 3.05 -0.79 1.71
N GLY A 38 2.35 0.32 1.85
CA GLY A 38 2.85 1.63 1.42
C GLY A 38 4.16 1.99 2.13
N LYS A 39 4.24 1.78 3.43
CA LYS A 39 5.47 2.03 4.20
C LYS A 39 6.59 1.09 3.78
N THR A 40 6.29 -0.18 3.51
CA THR A 40 7.28 -1.14 3.01
C THR A 40 7.83 -0.71 1.66
N VAL A 41 6.98 -0.30 0.72
CA VAL A 41 7.42 0.20 -0.59
C VAL A 41 8.34 1.40 -0.40
N ARG A 42 7.92 2.39 0.40
CA ARG A 42 8.74 3.56 0.70
C ARG A 42 10.12 3.17 1.23
N ASP A 43 10.16 2.31 2.22
CA ASP A 43 11.41 1.94 2.90
C ASP A 43 12.31 1.13 1.97
N GLN A 44 11.76 0.27 1.13
CA GLN A 44 12.51 -0.47 0.13
C GLN A 44 13.09 0.45 -0.95
N ILE A 45 12.32 1.43 -1.40
CA ILE A 45 12.81 2.43 -2.34
C ILE A 45 13.99 3.19 -1.72
N LYS A 46 13.84 3.64 -0.47
CA LYS A 46 14.91 4.34 0.26
C LYS A 46 16.17 3.49 0.40
N GLY A 47 15.99 2.20 0.69
CA GLY A 47 17.11 1.28 0.90
C GLY A 47 17.86 0.92 -0.37
N SER A 48 17.20 0.92 -1.51
CA SER A 48 17.77 0.54 -2.81
C SER A 48 18.04 1.72 -3.74
N ALA A 49 17.64 2.93 -3.35
CA ALA A 49 17.88 4.13 -4.15
C ALA A 49 19.39 4.43 -4.25
N PRO A 50 19.85 4.92 -5.41
CA PRO A 50 21.24 5.37 -5.53
C PRO A 50 21.55 6.45 -4.50
N VAL A 51 22.65 6.27 -3.76
CA VAL A 51 23.03 7.18 -2.67
C VAL A 51 24.21 8.03 -3.07
N ARG A 52 23.95 9.21 -3.59
CA ARG A 52 24.99 10.19 -3.86
C ARG A 52 25.17 11.15 -2.68
N THR A 53 24.07 11.75 -2.24
CA THR A 53 24.03 12.67 -1.09
C THR A 53 23.03 12.21 -0.02
N GLY A 54 22.24 11.19 -0.31
CA GLY A 54 21.15 10.73 0.54
C GLY A 54 19.89 11.56 0.44
N LYS A 55 19.92 12.70 -0.21
CA LYS A 55 18.74 13.59 -0.34
C LYS A 55 17.62 12.95 -1.14
N TYR A 56 17.96 12.23 -2.21
CA TYR A 56 16.97 11.53 -3.02
C TYR A 56 16.25 10.46 -2.21
N ALA A 57 17.01 9.57 -1.54
CA ALA A 57 16.40 8.52 -0.71
C ALA A 57 15.48 9.12 0.36
N LYS A 58 15.92 10.18 1.03
CA LYS A 58 15.14 10.85 2.09
C LYS A 58 13.90 11.55 1.58
N SER A 59 13.81 11.84 0.27
CA SER A 59 12.67 12.53 -0.30
C SER A 59 11.42 11.66 -0.42
N TRP A 60 11.54 10.35 -0.33
CA TRP A 60 10.43 9.42 -0.46
C TRP A 60 9.56 9.40 0.80
N THR A 61 8.26 9.49 0.59
CA THR A 61 7.28 9.53 1.66
C THR A 61 5.97 8.85 1.23
N THR A 62 5.06 8.70 2.16
CA THR A 62 3.73 8.14 1.91
C THR A 62 2.66 9.15 2.31
N ARG A 63 1.50 9.06 1.66
CA ARG A 63 0.34 9.86 2.00
C ARG A 63 -0.93 9.08 1.74
N LYS A 64 -1.89 9.19 2.64
CA LYS A 64 -3.25 8.69 2.39
C LYS A 64 -3.93 9.67 1.44
N THR A 65 -4.19 9.24 0.22
CA THR A 65 -4.76 10.10 -0.82
C THR A 65 -6.26 9.97 -0.94
N LYS A 66 -6.81 8.82 -0.56
CA LYS A 66 -8.26 8.60 -0.48
C LYS A 66 -8.55 7.67 0.67
N GLU A 67 -9.58 7.98 1.44
CA GLU A 67 -10.04 7.11 2.50
C GLU A 67 -11.56 7.21 2.65
N SER A 68 -12.21 6.04 2.73
CA SER A 68 -13.62 5.91 3.06
C SER A 68 -13.77 4.84 4.13
N SER A 69 -14.98 4.53 4.53
CA SER A 69 -15.23 3.46 5.51
C SER A 69 -14.76 2.08 5.01
N THR A 70 -14.71 1.87 3.70
CA THR A 70 -14.39 0.57 3.09
C THR A 70 -13.16 0.57 2.20
N ALA A 71 -12.48 1.70 2.04
CA ALA A 71 -11.36 1.80 1.11
C ALA A 71 -10.27 2.73 1.64
N LEU A 72 -9.03 2.41 1.28
CA LEU A 72 -7.87 3.25 1.55
C LEU A 72 -6.93 3.21 0.35
N GLU A 73 -6.54 4.40 -0.11
CA GLU A 73 -5.50 4.55 -1.12
C GLU A 73 -4.31 5.27 -0.49
N VAL A 74 -3.14 4.67 -0.61
CA VAL A 74 -1.88 5.25 -0.15
C VAL A 74 -0.99 5.48 -1.36
N THR A 75 -0.46 6.69 -1.49
CA THR A 75 0.49 7.03 -2.53
C THR A 75 1.89 7.12 -1.93
N VAL A 76 2.84 6.43 -2.57
CA VAL A 76 4.27 6.49 -2.24
C VAL A 76 4.91 7.38 -3.30
N TYR A 77 5.55 8.45 -2.89
CA TYR A 77 6.02 9.46 -3.85
C TYR A 77 7.19 10.27 -3.31
N SER A 78 7.86 10.98 -4.22
CA SER A 78 8.92 11.92 -3.89
C SER A 78 8.46 13.32 -4.32
N PRO A 79 8.00 14.17 -3.38
CA PRO A 79 7.44 15.46 -3.74
C PRO A 79 8.45 16.42 -4.36
N SER A 80 9.71 16.33 -3.97
CA SER A 80 10.73 17.28 -4.43
C SER A 80 11.62 16.72 -5.54
N ARG A 81 11.58 15.41 -5.82
CA ARG A 81 12.53 14.77 -6.73
C ARG A 81 11.89 13.74 -7.66
N TYR A 82 10.62 13.93 -8.02
CA TYR A 82 9.91 12.98 -8.86
C TYR A 82 10.52 12.84 -10.26
N MET A 83 11.09 13.89 -10.82
CA MET A 83 11.76 13.82 -12.12
C MET A 83 13.00 12.96 -12.07
N LEU A 84 13.78 13.08 -11.00
CA LEU A 84 14.96 12.24 -10.79
C LEU A 84 14.55 10.78 -10.62
N ALA A 85 13.46 10.51 -9.90
CA ALA A 85 12.93 9.16 -9.74
C ALA A 85 12.63 8.51 -11.09
N HIS A 86 11.97 9.22 -11.98
CA HIS A 86 11.65 8.75 -13.32
C HIS A 86 12.91 8.45 -14.14
N LEU A 87 13.87 9.39 -14.14
CA LEU A 87 15.10 9.23 -14.90
C LEU A 87 15.95 8.06 -14.40
N LEU A 88 16.02 7.85 -13.09
CA LEU A 88 16.77 6.75 -12.50
C LEU A 88 16.10 5.41 -12.81
N GLU A 89 14.79 5.33 -12.69
CA GLU A 89 14.06 4.06 -12.90
C GLU A 89 14.18 3.56 -14.34
N HIS A 90 14.09 4.47 -15.30
CA HIS A 90 13.99 4.11 -16.73
C HIS A 90 15.27 4.40 -17.53
N GLY A 91 16.24 5.09 -16.93
CA GLY A 91 17.38 5.59 -17.67
C GLY A 91 16.99 6.78 -18.53
N HIS A 92 17.96 7.38 -19.20
CA HIS A 92 17.68 8.52 -20.08
C HIS A 92 18.80 8.72 -21.10
N ALA A 93 18.49 9.42 -22.18
CA ALA A 93 19.46 9.79 -23.20
C ALA A 93 20.41 10.85 -22.68
N LYS A 94 21.70 10.73 -22.97
CA LYS A 94 22.70 11.75 -22.66
C LYS A 94 22.65 12.85 -23.72
N ARG A 95 22.98 14.11 -23.29
CA ARG A 95 23.03 15.25 -24.20
C ARG A 95 23.99 15.05 -25.35
N ASN A 96 25.12 14.39 -25.12
CA ASN A 96 26.20 14.20 -26.10
C ASN A 96 26.18 12.82 -26.76
N GLY A 97 25.06 12.12 -26.75
CA GLY A 97 24.89 10.77 -27.30
C GLY A 97 25.03 9.69 -26.25
N GLY A 98 24.48 8.50 -26.55
CA GLY A 98 24.42 7.41 -25.61
C GLY A 98 23.28 7.53 -24.60
N ARG A 99 23.21 6.61 -23.67
CA ARG A 99 22.18 6.57 -22.63
C ARG A 99 22.80 6.38 -21.26
N VAL A 100 22.19 7.02 -20.26
CA VAL A 100 22.41 6.67 -18.85
C VAL A 100 21.61 5.41 -18.56
N ARG A 101 22.26 4.42 -17.97
CA ARG A 101 21.67 3.12 -17.64
C ARG A 101 20.55 3.27 -16.60
N ALA A 102 19.46 2.54 -16.78
CA ALA A 102 18.41 2.45 -15.78
C ALA A 102 18.91 1.79 -14.50
N ILE A 103 18.44 2.29 -13.35
CA ILE A 103 18.69 1.69 -12.03
C ILE A 103 17.31 1.44 -11.41
N PRO A 104 16.65 0.32 -11.77
CA PRO A 104 15.32 0.02 -11.22
C PRO A 104 15.37 -0.15 -9.70
N HIS A 105 14.61 0.65 -8.99
CA HIS A 105 14.50 0.58 -7.53
C HIS A 105 13.05 0.76 -7.07
N ILE A 106 12.18 1.24 -7.95
CA ILE A 106 10.76 1.42 -7.68
C ILE A 106 9.99 0.14 -7.96
N ALA A 107 10.17 -0.45 -9.16
CA ALA A 107 9.45 -1.67 -9.54
C ALA A 107 9.70 -2.85 -8.59
N PRO A 108 10.95 -3.15 -8.17
CA PRO A 108 11.17 -4.20 -7.16
C PRO A 108 10.51 -3.90 -5.82
N ALA A 109 10.48 -2.63 -5.39
CA ALA A 109 9.83 -2.23 -4.16
C ALA A 109 8.31 -2.39 -4.23
N GLU A 110 7.71 -2.02 -5.36
CA GLU A 110 6.27 -2.23 -5.61
C GLU A 110 5.92 -3.72 -5.56
N ALA A 111 6.73 -4.57 -6.18
CA ALA A 111 6.51 -6.02 -6.18
C ALA A 111 6.55 -6.59 -4.75
N ALA A 112 7.51 -6.15 -3.94
CA ALA A 112 7.62 -6.59 -2.54
C ALA A 112 6.43 -6.13 -1.72
N GLY A 113 5.98 -4.89 -1.91
CA GLY A 113 4.81 -4.34 -1.22
C GLY A 113 3.51 -5.07 -1.60
N GLU A 114 3.36 -5.39 -2.87
CA GLU A 114 2.20 -6.11 -3.39
C GLU A 114 2.11 -7.54 -2.81
N GLU A 115 3.23 -8.24 -2.75
CA GLU A 115 3.30 -9.56 -2.14
C GLU A 115 2.96 -9.50 -0.64
N GLN A 116 3.54 -8.56 0.08
CA GLN A 116 3.25 -8.35 1.50
C GLN A 116 1.77 -8.04 1.72
N LEU A 117 1.19 -7.16 0.89
CA LEU A 117 -0.21 -6.79 0.98
C LEU A 117 -1.12 -8.01 0.84
N THR A 118 -0.87 -8.83 -0.18
CA THR A 118 -1.64 -10.05 -0.42
C THR A 118 -1.56 -10.99 0.77
N GLN A 119 -0.36 -11.25 1.29
CA GLN A 119 -0.16 -12.16 2.42
C GLN A 119 -0.80 -11.65 3.70
N GLU A 120 -0.72 -10.35 3.97
CA GLU A 120 -1.33 -9.76 5.16
C GLU A 120 -2.85 -9.79 5.10
N ILE A 121 -3.44 -9.55 3.93
CA ILE A 121 -4.89 -9.63 3.76
C ILE A 121 -5.37 -11.06 3.99
N ILE A 122 -4.73 -12.05 3.37
CA ILE A 122 -5.09 -13.46 3.53
C ILE A 122 -5.00 -13.86 5.00
N ARG A 123 -3.89 -13.55 5.65
CA ARG A 123 -3.68 -13.87 7.06
C ARG A 123 -4.69 -13.19 7.97
N GLY A 124 -4.97 -11.93 7.74
CA GLY A 124 -5.91 -11.16 8.52
C GLY A 124 -7.34 -11.68 8.40
N LEU A 125 -7.76 -12.08 7.20
CA LEU A 125 -9.10 -12.63 6.98
C LEU A 125 -9.24 -14.05 7.54
N GLN A 126 -8.17 -14.83 7.55
CA GLN A 126 -8.19 -16.19 8.13
C GLN A 126 -8.23 -16.16 9.65
N ASN A 127 -7.58 -15.19 10.28
CA ASN A 127 -7.42 -15.09 11.72
C ASN A 127 -8.37 -14.10 12.39
N GLY A 128 -9.07 -13.34 11.59
CA GLY A 128 -10.05 -12.35 12.06
C GLY A 128 -11.47 -12.83 11.96
#